data_a63c934027c146245cd61db692b782eb
#
_entry.id   a63c934027c146245cd61db692b782eb
#
_cell.length_a   1.000
_cell.length_b   1.000
_cell.length_c   1.000
_cell.angle_alpha   90.00
_cell.angle_beta   90.00
_cell.angle_gamma   90.00
#
_symmetry.space_group_name_H-M   'P 1'
#
loop_
_entity.id
_entity.type
_entity.pdbx_description
1 polymer ?
#
loop_
_entity_poly.entity_id
_entity_poly.type
_entity_poly.pdbx_seq_one_letter_code
_entity_poly.pdbx_strand_id
1 'polypeptide(L)'
;MCLLRYVFDAPCPPPPLQAPAAVVYFVLLFEEFEEKGGLPMERTQLYISTVAAGCDESARRHGLGLEIAEYCTAANLDSPTLEVSAAAARHRRAAERFVFHAPFNELCPAAIDPLAVELTRKRYRQALAAAKDWSCSLAVLHTGFIPTVYFPEWFVEKSVAFWTEFLSEVPENMTLCLENVMEPSPQIPVDIVRQGDDPRLRLCLDVGHANAELSRTPVMDWVEACRPYLRHLHLHNNAGGWDLHDPLAKGTVPMGELLRWLENEPHLTYTLAVS
;
A
#
# COMPACT_ATOMS: atom_id res chain seq x y z
N MET A 1 8.98 -6.10 -9.51
CA MET A 1 9.13 -5.92 -10.97
C MET A 1 8.06 -4.91 -11.38
N CYS A 2 8.45 -3.64 -11.57
CA CYS A 2 7.50 -2.54 -11.80
C CYS A 2 6.81 -2.74 -13.15
N LEU A 3 5.52 -3.08 -13.18
CA LEU A 3 4.73 -3.38 -14.38
C LEU A 3 4.33 -2.14 -15.19
N LEU A 4 4.60 -0.92 -14.68
CA LEU A 4 4.33 0.34 -15.40
C LEU A 4 5.39 0.72 -16.47
N ARG A 5 6.35 -0.16 -16.77
CA ARG A 5 7.44 0.12 -17.72
C ARG A 5 7.05 0.14 -19.20
N TYR A 6 5.81 -0.13 -19.57
CA TYR A 6 5.44 -0.37 -20.98
C TYR A 6 4.65 0.73 -21.69
N VAL A 7 4.41 1.88 -21.07
CA VAL A 7 3.53 2.89 -21.69
C VAL A 7 4.28 4.07 -22.34
N PHE A 8 5.57 4.28 -22.03
CA PHE A 8 6.33 5.40 -22.64
C PHE A 8 7.77 4.98 -22.97
N ASP A 9 8.25 5.31 -24.18
CA ASP A 9 9.62 5.16 -24.67
C ASP A 9 10.63 6.08 -23.94
N ALA A 10 10.77 5.92 -22.63
CA ALA A 10 11.81 6.58 -21.85
C ALA A 10 12.96 5.59 -21.57
N PRO A 11 14.24 6.00 -21.59
CA PRO A 11 15.36 5.13 -21.30
C PRO A 11 15.22 4.55 -19.89
N CYS A 12 15.39 3.22 -19.79
CA CYS A 12 15.37 2.49 -18.54
C CYS A 12 16.31 3.13 -17.51
N PRO A 13 15.83 3.51 -16.30
CA PRO A 13 16.72 3.97 -15.25
C PRO A 13 17.74 2.87 -14.88
N PRO A 14 18.92 3.23 -14.37
CA PRO A 14 19.92 2.25 -13.94
C PRO A 14 19.33 1.30 -12.90
N PRO A 15 19.83 0.06 -12.80
CA PRO A 15 19.34 -0.92 -11.84
C PRO A 15 19.46 -0.36 -10.41
N PRO A 16 18.48 -0.63 -9.53
CA PRO A 16 18.49 -0.15 -8.16
C PRO A 16 19.73 -0.64 -7.40
N LEU A 17 20.23 0.18 -6.50
CA LEU A 17 21.24 -0.20 -5.51
C LEU A 17 20.75 -1.41 -4.73
N GLN A 18 21.65 -2.34 -4.40
CA GLN A 18 21.33 -3.63 -3.79
C GLN A 18 20.41 -3.46 -2.56
N ALA A 19 19.22 -4.05 -2.64
CA ALA A 19 18.11 -3.94 -1.72
C ALA A 19 18.37 -4.19 -0.21
N PRO A 20 19.37 -4.99 0.24
CA PRO A 20 19.67 -5.11 1.66
C PRO A 20 19.98 -3.75 2.35
N ALA A 21 20.53 -2.79 1.60
CA ALA A 21 20.91 -1.50 2.15
C ALA A 21 19.72 -0.59 2.49
N ALA A 22 18.60 -0.68 1.76
CA ALA A 22 17.47 0.24 1.95
C ALA A 22 16.68 -0.07 3.23
N VAL A 23 16.41 -1.34 3.50
CA VAL A 23 15.73 -1.78 4.74
C VAL A 23 16.66 -1.59 5.95
N VAL A 24 17.94 -1.94 5.81
CA VAL A 24 18.95 -1.71 6.86
C VAL A 24 19.09 -0.22 7.17
N TYR A 25 19.08 0.64 6.17
CA TYR A 25 19.19 2.08 6.37
C TYR A 25 17.97 2.66 7.10
N PHE A 26 16.77 2.16 6.83
CA PHE A 26 15.57 2.57 7.58
C PHE A 26 15.63 2.12 9.04
N VAL A 27 16.04 0.88 9.28
CA VAL A 27 16.20 0.38 10.65
C VAL A 27 17.27 1.16 11.40
N LEU A 28 18.37 1.52 10.74
CA LEU A 28 19.41 2.38 11.31
C LEU A 28 18.91 3.82 11.57
N LEU A 29 18.10 4.38 10.67
CA LEU A 29 17.42 5.66 10.92
C LEU A 29 16.47 5.52 12.13
N PHE A 30 15.77 4.41 12.24
CA PHE A 30 14.89 4.14 13.37
C PHE A 30 15.67 4.03 14.68
N GLU A 31 16.79 3.31 14.70
CA GLU A 31 17.72 3.22 15.85
C GLU A 31 18.34 4.59 16.19
N GLU A 32 18.74 5.37 15.18
CA GLU A 32 19.27 6.73 15.37
C GLU A 32 18.21 7.70 15.94
N PHE A 33 16.94 7.55 15.58
CA PHE A 33 15.84 8.31 16.16
C PHE A 33 15.51 7.83 17.57
N GLU A 34 15.54 6.51 17.84
CA GLU A 34 15.38 5.97 19.19
C GLU A 34 16.49 6.49 20.14
N GLU A 35 17.74 6.54 19.69
CA GLU A 35 18.88 7.07 20.46
C GLU A 35 18.79 8.58 20.73
N LYS A 36 18.13 9.36 19.86
CA LYS A 36 18.00 10.82 19.98
C LYS A 36 16.77 11.29 20.75
N GLY A 37 16.01 10.40 21.38
CA GLY A 37 14.87 10.78 22.24
C GLY A 37 13.52 10.24 21.78
N GLY A 38 13.54 9.28 20.89
CA GLY A 38 12.39 8.46 20.55
C GLY A 38 11.62 8.89 19.30
N LEU A 39 11.46 7.94 18.38
CA LEU A 39 10.24 7.90 17.59
C LEU A 39 9.18 7.24 18.50
N PRO A 40 8.01 7.82 18.68
CA PRO A 40 6.91 7.21 19.42
C PRO A 40 6.15 6.16 18.58
N MET A 41 6.78 5.64 17.53
CA MET A 41 6.23 4.55 16.72
C MET A 41 6.64 3.22 17.34
N GLU A 42 5.67 2.45 17.79
CA GLU A 42 5.94 1.11 18.28
C GLU A 42 6.33 0.20 17.11
N ARG A 43 7.33 -0.68 17.31
CA ARG A 43 7.72 -1.70 16.33
C ARG A 43 6.53 -2.57 15.87
N THR A 44 5.51 -2.65 16.71
CA THR A 44 4.24 -3.34 16.43
C THR A 44 3.42 -2.71 15.29
N GLN A 45 3.68 -1.45 14.96
CA GLN A 45 3.01 -0.73 13.89
C GLN A 45 3.72 -0.87 12.53
N LEU A 46 4.95 -1.39 12.53
CA LEU A 46 5.82 -1.46 11.36
C LEU A 46 5.77 -2.80 10.64
N TYR A 47 5.71 -2.71 9.32
CA TYR A 47 5.74 -3.82 8.38
C TYR A 47 6.77 -3.55 7.28
N ILE A 48 7.21 -4.62 6.63
CA ILE A 48 8.05 -4.57 5.43
C ILE A 48 7.30 -5.29 4.31
N SER A 49 7.25 -4.71 3.14
CA SER A 49 6.70 -5.38 1.97
C SER A 49 7.57 -6.59 1.57
N THR A 50 6.93 -7.72 1.25
CA THR A 50 7.63 -8.93 0.82
C THR A 50 8.28 -8.81 -0.56
N VAL A 51 8.05 -7.71 -1.30
CA VAL A 51 8.82 -7.39 -2.51
C VAL A 51 10.25 -6.93 -2.18
N ALA A 52 10.51 -6.48 -0.95
CA ALA A 52 11.83 -6.05 -0.53
C ALA A 52 12.78 -7.24 -0.34
N ALA A 53 13.94 -7.20 -0.97
CA ALA A 53 14.95 -8.22 -0.77
C ALA A 53 15.42 -8.23 0.71
N GLY A 54 15.48 -9.42 1.32
CA GLY A 54 15.87 -9.56 2.72
C GLY A 54 14.78 -9.23 3.75
N CYS A 55 13.51 -9.07 3.32
CA CYS A 55 12.38 -8.77 4.20
C CYS A 55 12.24 -9.77 5.37
N ASP A 56 12.41 -11.07 5.12
CA ASP A 56 12.35 -12.13 6.15
C ASP A 56 13.40 -11.96 7.24
N GLU A 57 14.64 -11.66 6.85
CA GLU A 57 15.74 -11.46 7.80
C GLU A 57 15.49 -10.20 8.63
N SER A 58 15.12 -9.12 7.98
CA SER A 58 14.82 -7.84 8.62
C SER A 58 13.63 -7.95 9.57
N ALA A 59 12.55 -8.61 9.15
CA ALA A 59 11.37 -8.81 9.99
C ALA A 59 11.74 -9.60 11.27
N ARG A 60 12.50 -10.69 11.13
CA ARG A 60 12.92 -11.52 12.25
C ARG A 60 13.88 -10.78 13.18
N ARG A 61 14.87 -10.07 12.63
CA ARG A 61 15.90 -9.37 13.41
C ARG A 61 15.33 -8.23 14.24
N HIS A 62 14.34 -7.51 13.68
CA HIS A 62 13.81 -6.29 14.28
C HIS A 62 12.39 -6.41 14.84
N GLY A 63 11.79 -7.62 14.79
CA GLY A 63 10.44 -7.86 15.30
C GLY A 63 9.33 -7.15 14.51
N LEU A 64 9.54 -6.96 13.19
CA LEU A 64 8.61 -6.28 12.31
C LEU A 64 7.57 -7.24 11.72
N GLY A 65 6.42 -6.70 11.28
CA GLY A 65 5.45 -7.44 10.49
C GLY A 65 5.87 -7.53 9.02
N LEU A 66 5.12 -8.30 8.24
CA LEU A 66 5.28 -8.38 6.79
C LEU A 66 3.97 -8.01 6.09
N GLU A 67 4.09 -7.24 5.01
CA GLU A 67 3.00 -7.06 4.08
C GLU A 67 3.18 -8.01 2.90
N ILE A 68 2.21 -8.92 2.77
CA ILE A 68 2.25 -10.02 1.81
C ILE A 68 1.83 -9.52 0.43
N ALA A 69 2.77 -9.47 -0.51
CA ALA A 69 2.59 -8.95 -1.86
C ALA A 69 2.64 -10.02 -2.98
N GLU A 70 2.91 -11.28 -2.65
CA GLU A 70 2.99 -12.38 -3.63
C GLU A 70 1.68 -12.55 -4.42
N TYR A 71 0.57 -12.17 -3.82
CA TYR A 71 -0.78 -12.29 -4.40
C TYR A 71 -1.25 -11.03 -5.14
N CYS A 72 -0.42 -10.00 -5.23
CA CYS A 72 -0.66 -8.85 -6.13
C CYS A 72 -0.81 -9.31 -7.59
N THR A 73 -0.14 -10.41 -7.97
CA THR A 73 -0.40 -11.12 -9.21
C THR A 73 -1.59 -12.07 -9.01
N ALA A 74 -2.74 -11.72 -9.55
CA ALA A 74 -3.99 -12.44 -9.34
C ALA A 74 -3.95 -13.93 -9.72
N ALA A 75 -3.08 -14.34 -10.65
CA ALA A 75 -2.87 -15.75 -11.00
C ALA A 75 -2.39 -16.59 -9.79
N ASN A 76 -1.65 -15.98 -8.86
CA ASN A 76 -1.18 -16.66 -7.65
C ASN A 76 -2.33 -16.95 -6.66
N LEU A 77 -3.46 -16.27 -6.78
CA LEU A 77 -4.68 -16.60 -6.03
C LEU A 77 -5.40 -17.84 -6.61
N ASP A 78 -5.28 -18.08 -7.92
CA ASP A 78 -5.88 -19.26 -8.55
C ASP A 78 -5.00 -20.50 -8.33
N SER A 79 -3.68 -20.35 -8.49
CA SER A 79 -2.72 -21.45 -8.39
C SER A 79 -1.32 -20.88 -8.07
N PRO A 80 -0.94 -20.78 -6.80
CA PRO A 80 0.37 -20.29 -6.43
C PRO A 80 1.46 -21.23 -6.95
N THR A 81 2.52 -20.64 -7.52
CA THR A 81 3.68 -21.41 -7.96
C THR A 81 4.40 -22.06 -6.78
N LEU A 82 5.30 -23.00 -7.05
CA LEU A 82 6.16 -23.59 -6.00
C LEU A 82 7.03 -22.53 -5.32
N GLU A 83 7.48 -21.52 -6.08
CA GLU A 83 8.27 -20.40 -5.56
C GLU A 83 7.43 -19.54 -4.61
N VAL A 84 6.22 -19.14 -4.99
CA VAL A 84 5.28 -18.40 -4.14
C VAL A 84 4.94 -19.18 -2.87
N SER A 85 4.68 -20.48 -3.00
CA SER A 85 4.40 -21.35 -1.84
C SER A 85 5.59 -21.47 -0.88
N ALA A 86 6.81 -21.56 -1.44
CA ALA A 86 8.03 -21.58 -0.65
C ALA A 86 8.30 -20.22 0.04
N ALA A 87 8.05 -19.10 -0.65
CA ALA A 87 8.13 -17.77 -0.09
C ALA A 87 7.15 -17.60 1.08
N ALA A 88 5.88 -17.95 0.87
CA ALA A 88 4.86 -17.92 1.92
C ALA A 88 5.27 -18.70 3.18
N ALA A 89 5.85 -19.88 2.99
CA ALA A 89 6.36 -20.68 4.11
C ALA A 89 7.55 -20.02 4.85
N ARG A 90 8.40 -19.24 4.16
CA ARG A 90 9.49 -18.47 4.78
C ARG A 90 8.94 -17.29 5.57
N HIS A 91 8.01 -16.52 4.98
CA HIS A 91 7.39 -15.34 5.59
C HIS A 91 6.66 -15.70 6.90
N ARG A 92 5.89 -16.80 6.92
CA ARG A 92 5.22 -17.29 8.14
C ARG A 92 6.19 -17.67 9.27
N ARG A 93 7.46 -17.98 8.96
CA ARG A 93 8.49 -18.22 9.97
C ARG A 93 9.27 -16.97 10.37
N ALA A 94 9.15 -15.91 9.58
CA ALA A 94 9.91 -14.68 9.77
C ALA A 94 9.17 -13.64 10.61
N ALA A 95 7.84 -13.64 10.58
CA ALA A 95 7.01 -12.67 11.30
C ALA A 95 5.76 -13.33 11.90
N GLU A 96 5.17 -12.66 12.87
CA GLU A 96 3.92 -13.07 13.54
C GLU A 96 2.73 -12.20 13.14
N ARG A 97 3.00 -11.06 12.49
CA ARG A 97 1.99 -10.07 12.09
C ARG A 97 2.05 -9.83 10.59
N PHE A 98 0.88 -9.80 9.97
CA PHE A 98 0.75 -9.67 8.53
C PHE A 98 -0.29 -8.64 8.13
N VAL A 99 0.02 -7.89 7.06
CA VAL A 99 -0.90 -7.11 6.26
C VAL A 99 -0.99 -7.79 4.90
N PHE A 100 -2.11 -7.73 4.24
CA PHE A 100 -2.30 -8.37 2.94
C PHE A 100 -2.43 -7.32 1.85
N HIS A 101 -1.57 -7.36 0.85
CA HIS A 101 -1.74 -6.55 -0.35
C HIS A 101 -2.52 -7.34 -1.40
N ALA A 102 -3.70 -6.83 -1.75
CA ALA A 102 -4.58 -7.47 -2.72
C ALA A 102 -4.06 -7.30 -4.16
N PRO A 103 -4.51 -8.13 -5.12
CA PRO A 103 -4.22 -7.89 -6.53
C PRO A 103 -4.84 -6.57 -6.98
N PHE A 104 -4.17 -5.89 -7.89
CA PHE A 104 -4.57 -4.56 -8.35
C PHE A 104 -4.56 -4.41 -9.88
N ASN A 105 -3.73 -5.17 -10.59
CA ASN A 105 -3.65 -5.05 -12.06
C ASN A 105 -5.00 -5.36 -12.71
N GLU A 106 -5.44 -4.50 -13.61
CA GLU A 106 -6.70 -4.58 -14.35
C GLU A 106 -7.97 -4.58 -13.47
N LEU A 107 -7.85 -4.37 -12.16
CA LEU A 107 -8.97 -4.35 -11.24
C LEU A 107 -9.43 -2.92 -10.99
N CYS A 108 -10.72 -2.68 -11.21
CA CYS A 108 -11.33 -1.37 -11.02
C CYS A 108 -12.76 -1.52 -10.49
N PRO A 109 -13.04 -1.12 -9.24
CA PRO A 109 -14.40 -1.13 -8.67
C PRO A 109 -15.40 -0.31 -9.47
N ALA A 110 -14.94 0.75 -10.12
CA ALA A 110 -15.73 1.66 -10.93
C ALA A 110 -15.54 1.43 -12.45
N ALA A 111 -15.20 0.21 -12.88
CA ALA A 111 -15.07 -0.06 -14.31
C ALA A 111 -16.41 0.17 -15.04
N ILE A 112 -16.32 0.69 -16.29
CA ILE A 112 -17.50 0.93 -17.14
C ILE A 112 -18.12 -0.39 -17.58
N ASP A 113 -17.26 -1.38 -17.90
CA ASP A 113 -17.71 -2.72 -18.30
C ASP A 113 -18.11 -3.52 -17.06
N PRO A 114 -19.37 -4.00 -16.97
CA PRO A 114 -19.81 -4.84 -15.85
C PRO A 114 -18.98 -6.11 -15.65
N LEU A 115 -18.43 -6.69 -16.71
CA LEU A 115 -17.57 -7.89 -16.60
C LEU A 115 -16.25 -7.56 -15.90
N ALA A 116 -15.71 -6.35 -16.07
CA ALA A 116 -14.53 -5.90 -15.34
C ALA A 116 -14.84 -5.67 -13.85
N VAL A 117 -16.05 -5.17 -13.53
CA VAL A 117 -16.52 -5.06 -12.14
C VAL A 117 -16.67 -6.44 -11.50
N GLU A 118 -17.26 -7.41 -12.22
CA GLU A 118 -17.40 -8.79 -11.74
C GLU A 118 -16.04 -9.45 -11.54
N LEU A 119 -15.09 -9.25 -12.46
CA LEU A 119 -13.71 -9.70 -12.30
C LEU A 119 -13.08 -9.12 -11.03
N THR A 120 -13.21 -7.82 -10.82
CA THR A 120 -12.71 -7.13 -9.63
C THR A 120 -13.30 -7.75 -8.36
N ARG A 121 -14.62 -7.92 -8.31
CA ARG A 121 -15.34 -8.56 -7.19
C ARG A 121 -14.84 -9.98 -6.92
N LYS A 122 -14.68 -10.77 -7.97
CA LYS A 122 -14.14 -12.13 -7.85
C LYS A 122 -12.75 -12.14 -7.24
N ARG A 123 -11.85 -11.30 -7.74
CA ARG A 123 -10.46 -11.22 -7.26
C ARG A 123 -10.38 -10.73 -5.83
N TYR A 124 -11.20 -9.78 -5.44
CA TYR A 124 -11.25 -9.29 -4.06
C TYR A 124 -11.82 -10.35 -3.10
N ARG A 125 -12.79 -11.16 -3.50
CA ARG A 125 -13.23 -12.33 -2.70
C ARG A 125 -12.10 -13.34 -2.48
N GLN A 126 -11.33 -13.62 -3.52
CA GLN A 126 -10.13 -14.49 -3.39
C GLN A 126 -9.09 -13.88 -2.46
N ALA A 127 -8.83 -12.55 -2.58
CA ALA A 127 -7.93 -11.84 -1.71
C ALA A 127 -8.36 -11.88 -0.23
N LEU A 128 -9.66 -11.69 0.06
CA LEU A 128 -10.19 -11.82 1.41
C LEU A 128 -10.00 -13.22 2.00
N ALA A 129 -10.21 -14.25 1.18
CA ALA A 129 -9.97 -15.64 1.61
C ALA A 129 -8.49 -15.87 1.91
N ALA A 130 -7.58 -15.40 1.06
CA ALA A 130 -6.15 -15.49 1.29
C ALA A 130 -5.71 -14.68 2.53
N ALA A 131 -6.19 -13.44 2.68
CA ALA A 131 -5.91 -12.61 3.86
C ALA A 131 -6.33 -13.29 5.17
N LYS A 132 -7.47 -13.98 5.16
CA LYS A 132 -7.93 -14.79 6.29
C LYS A 132 -6.97 -15.93 6.62
N ASP A 133 -6.46 -16.63 5.61
CA ASP A 133 -5.48 -17.72 5.78
C ASP A 133 -4.14 -17.18 6.35
N TRP A 134 -3.83 -15.91 6.11
CA TRP A 134 -2.70 -15.22 6.71
C TRP A 134 -3.02 -14.60 8.09
N SER A 135 -4.23 -14.74 8.59
CA SER A 135 -4.71 -14.10 9.82
C SER A 135 -4.58 -12.57 9.80
N CYS A 136 -4.66 -11.97 8.62
CA CYS A 136 -4.64 -10.53 8.46
C CYS A 136 -5.97 -9.93 8.92
N SER A 137 -5.90 -8.80 9.61
CA SER A 137 -7.04 -7.93 9.93
C SER A 137 -7.08 -6.67 9.08
N LEU A 138 -6.12 -6.50 8.18
CA LEU A 138 -6.00 -5.37 7.27
C LEU A 138 -5.57 -5.87 5.88
N ALA A 139 -6.25 -5.38 4.85
CA ALA A 139 -5.88 -5.58 3.46
C ALA A 139 -5.81 -4.24 2.72
N VAL A 140 -4.76 -4.07 1.91
CA VAL A 140 -4.57 -2.90 1.03
C VAL A 140 -5.10 -3.24 -0.36
N LEU A 141 -5.87 -2.32 -0.94
CA LEU A 141 -6.46 -2.44 -2.26
C LEU A 141 -6.31 -1.11 -3.00
N HIS A 142 -5.94 -1.14 -4.27
CA HIS A 142 -5.88 0.08 -5.08
C HIS A 142 -7.29 0.60 -5.39
N THR A 143 -7.43 1.92 -5.54
CA THR A 143 -8.70 2.52 -6.01
C THR A 143 -9.04 2.07 -7.43
N GLY A 144 -8.03 1.89 -8.29
CA GLY A 144 -8.18 1.59 -9.70
C GLY A 144 -8.51 2.83 -10.56
N PHE A 145 -8.32 4.04 -10.02
CA PHE A 145 -8.51 5.28 -10.77
C PHE A 145 -7.44 5.45 -11.85
N ILE A 146 -7.86 5.79 -13.06
CA ILE A 146 -6.96 6.12 -14.17
C ILE A 146 -7.30 7.51 -14.67
N PRO A 147 -6.38 8.50 -14.54
CA PRO A 147 -6.56 9.85 -15.04
C PRO A 147 -6.92 9.84 -16.53
N THR A 148 -7.74 10.81 -16.96
CA THR A 148 -8.21 10.96 -18.34
C THR A 148 -9.14 9.86 -18.87
N VAL A 149 -9.22 8.71 -18.17
CA VAL A 149 -10.19 7.64 -18.49
C VAL A 149 -11.49 7.88 -17.73
N TYR A 150 -11.41 8.25 -16.47
CA TYR A 150 -12.57 8.45 -15.62
C TYR A 150 -12.76 9.90 -15.22
N PHE A 151 -14.01 10.36 -15.20
CA PHE A 151 -14.39 11.61 -14.55
C PHE A 151 -14.44 11.38 -13.03
N PRO A 152 -13.79 12.23 -12.20
CA PRO A 152 -13.66 11.99 -10.75
C PRO A 152 -15.00 11.75 -10.04
N GLU A 153 -16.01 12.57 -10.30
CA GLU A 153 -17.31 12.49 -9.64
C GLU A 153 -18.03 11.17 -9.99
N TRP A 154 -17.96 10.77 -11.26
CA TRP A 154 -18.54 9.51 -11.72
C TRP A 154 -17.80 8.31 -11.09
N PHE A 155 -16.47 8.39 -11.03
CA PHE A 155 -15.64 7.34 -10.44
C PHE A 155 -15.94 7.16 -8.95
N VAL A 156 -16.06 8.26 -8.21
CA VAL A 156 -16.46 8.24 -6.79
C VAL A 156 -17.82 7.59 -6.63
N GLU A 157 -18.85 8.02 -7.39
CA GLU A 157 -20.21 7.45 -7.31
C GLU A 157 -20.20 5.93 -7.52
N LYS A 158 -19.52 5.45 -8.56
CA LYS A 158 -19.46 4.01 -8.89
C LYS A 158 -18.65 3.21 -7.88
N SER A 159 -17.54 3.77 -7.40
CA SER A 159 -16.74 3.15 -6.34
C SER A 159 -17.53 3.03 -5.04
N VAL A 160 -18.24 4.07 -4.63
CA VAL A 160 -19.10 4.03 -3.44
C VAL A 160 -20.16 2.93 -3.56
N ALA A 161 -20.83 2.85 -4.69
CA ALA A 161 -21.85 1.81 -4.94
C ALA A 161 -21.23 0.41 -4.84
N PHE A 162 -20.06 0.18 -5.45
CA PHE A 162 -19.34 -1.09 -5.37
C PHE A 162 -18.96 -1.44 -3.92
N TRP A 163 -18.34 -0.51 -3.20
CA TRP A 163 -17.84 -0.78 -1.85
C TRP A 163 -18.97 -0.99 -0.85
N THR A 164 -20.06 -0.21 -0.94
CA THR A 164 -21.24 -0.39 -0.09
C THR A 164 -21.83 -1.80 -0.23
N GLU A 165 -21.88 -2.34 -1.44
CA GLU A 165 -22.33 -3.70 -1.68
C GLU A 165 -21.29 -4.72 -1.20
N PHE A 166 -20.02 -4.55 -1.57
CA PHE A 166 -18.94 -5.50 -1.28
C PHE A 166 -18.66 -5.66 0.21
N LEU A 167 -18.82 -4.61 1.00
CA LEU A 167 -18.62 -4.63 2.45
C LEU A 167 -19.55 -5.58 3.18
N SER A 168 -20.69 -5.95 2.59
CA SER A 168 -21.55 -7.01 3.15
C SER A 168 -20.87 -8.38 3.20
N GLU A 169 -19.84 -8.60 2.39
CA GLU A 169 -19.06 -9.84 2.31
C GLU A 169 -17.78 -9.80 3.14
N VAL A 170 -17.39 -8.62 3.65
CA VAL A 170 -16.15 -8.40 4.42
C VAL A 170 -16.38 -8.76 5.88
N PRO A 171 -15.52 -9.59 6.50
CA PRO A 171 -15.60 -9.89 7.92
C PRO A 171 -15.56 -8.64 8.81
N GLU A 172 -16.27 -8.65 9.95
CA GLU A 172 -16.34 -7.50 10.86
C GLU A 172 -14.96 -7.07 11.41
N ASN A 173 -14.04 -8.01 11.54
CA ASN A 173 -12.68 -7.78 12.04
C ASN A 173 -11.66 -7.46 10.94
N MET A 174 -12.10 -7.26 9.69
CA MET A 174 -11.24 -6.94 8.56
C MET A 174 -11.41 -5.47 8.17
N THR A 175 -10.31 -4.75 8.05
CA THR A 175 -10.25 -3.40 7.50
C THR A 175 -9.73 -3.44 6.07
N LEU A 176 -10.42 -2.82 5.14
CA LEU A 176 -9.99 -2.59 3.77
C LEU A 176 -9.44 -1.17 3.65
N CYS A 177 -8.20 -1.04 3.22
CA CYS A 177 -7.54 0.25 3.04
C CYS A 177 -7.37 0.54 1.55
N LEU A 178 -8.06 1.57 1.06
CA LEU A 178 -7.94 2.02 -0.32
C LEU A 178 -6.67 2.85 -0.49
N GLU A 179 -5.82 2.43 -1.40
CA GLU A 179 -4.54 3.06 -1.69
C GLU A 179 -4.64 3.99 -2.90
N ASN A 180 -4.08 5.20 -2.75
CA ASN A 180 -3.89 6.13 -3.86
C ASN A 180 -2.73 5.68 -4.75
N VAL A 181 -2.91 5.74 -6.06
CA VAL A 181 -1.88 5.38 -7.06
C VAL A 181 -1.70 6.47 -8.10
N MET A 182 -2.77 6.81 -8.83
CA MET A 182 -2.72 7.74 -9.96
C MET A 182 -3.63 8.97 -9.75
N GLU A 183 -4.20 9.12 -8.59
CA GLU A 183 -5.07 10.26 -8.29
C GLU A 183 -4.27 11.57 -8.25
N PRO A 184 -4.77 12.63 -8.89
CA PRO A 184 -4.09 13.93 -8.88
C PRO A 184 -4.23 14.66 -7.54
N SER A 185 -5.14 14.22 -6.68
CA SER A 185 -5.42 14.82 -5.37
C SER A 185 -6.09 13.82 -4.41
N PRO A 186 -6.06 14.07 -3.11
CA PRO A 186 -6.68 13.21 -2.10
C PRO A 186 -8.21 13.15 -2.18
N GLN A 187 -8.84 14.07 -2.90
CA GLN A 187 -10.30 14.19 -2.91
C GLN A 187 -11.01 12.91 -3.35
N ILE A 188 -10.47 12.21 -4.36
CA ILE A 188 -11.09 10.99 -4.90
C ILE A 188 -11.15 9.87 -3.85
N PRO A 189 -10.03 9.38 -3.29
CA PRO A 189 -10.06 8.32 -2.29
C PRO A 189 -10.75 8.75 -0.99
N VAL A 190 -10.60 10.01 -0.56
CA VAL A 190 -11.29 10.56 0.62
C VAL A 190 -12.81 10.53 0.42
N ASP A 191 -13.31 10.98 -0.73
CA ASP A 191 -14.74 10.99 -1.00
C ASP A 191 -15.33 9.59 -1.10
N ILE A 192 -14.59 8.62 -1.65
CA ILE A 192 -15.04 7.22 -1.69
C ILE A 192 -15.25 6.70 -0.26
N VAL A 193 -14.25 6.86 0.63
CA VAL A 193 -14.34 6.34 1.99
C VAL A 193 -15.37 7.11 2.81
N ARG A 194 -15.41 8.44 2.69
CA ARG A 194 -16.37 9.29 3.40
C ARG A 194 -17.82 8.98 3.04
N GLN A 195 -18.10 8.75 1.75
CA GLN A 195 -19.47 8.47 1.27
C GLN A 195 -19.85 7.00 1.46
N GLY A 196 -18.86 6.09 1.48
CA GLY A 196 -19.09 4.68 1.81
C GLY A 196 -19.53 4.47 3.26
N ASP A 197 -19.16 5.38 4.16
CA ASP A 197 -19.59 5.50 5.57
C ASP A 197 -19.58 4.16 6.36
N ASP A 198 -18.56 3.33 6.13
CA ASP A 198 -18.37 2.08 6.86
C ASP A 198 -17.02 2.12 7.61
N PRO A 199 -16.99 1.77 8.91
CA PRO A 199 -15.75 1.78 9.69
C PRO A 199 -14.68 0.80 9.18
N ARG A 200 -15.04 -0.18 8.39
CA ARG A 200 -14.12 -1.16 7.79
C ARG A 200 -13.48 -0.67 6.48
N LEU A 201 -13.98 0.42 5.87
CA LEU A 201 -13.40 1.04 4.69
C LEU A 201 -12.56 2.25 5.12
N ARG A 202 -11.27 2.20 4.89
CA ARG A 202 -10.29 3.20 5.31
C ARG A 202 -9.34 3.54 4.16
N LEU A 203 -8.38 4.41 4.42
CA LEU A 203 -7.34 4.77 3.46
C LEU A 203 -5.99 4.14 3.83
N CYS A 204 -5.28 3.71 2.81
CA CYS A 204 -3.85 3.58 2.79
C CYS A 204 -3.28 4.75 2.00
N LEU A 205 -2.46 5.59 2.62
CA LEU A 205 -1.76 6.64 1.90
C LEU A 205 -0.38 6.13 1.51
N ASP A 206 -0.16 5.94 0.21
CA ASP A 206 1.17 5.78 -0.34
C ASP A 206 1.77 7.17 -0.60
N VAL A 207 2.81 7.49 0.18
CA VAL A 207 3.42 8.82 0.15
C VAL A 207 4.32 9.02 -1.07
N GLY A 208 4.84 7.94 -1.64
CA GLY A 208 5.61 8.00 -2.89
C GLY A 208 4.70 8.25 -4.08
N HIS A 209 3.54 7.58 -4.16
CA HIS A 209 2.52 7.87 -5.17
C HIS A 209 2.02 9.32 -5.04
N ALA A 210 1.80 9.80 -3.80
CA ALA A 210 1.42 11.19 -3.55
C ALA A 210 2.49 12.21 -3.98
N ASN A 211 3.76 11.79 -4.09
CA ASN A 211 4.89 12.61 -4.56
C ASN A 211 5.22 12.40 -6.06
N ALA A 212 4.61 11.42 -6.73
CA ALA A 212 4.89 11.11 -8.12
C ALA A 212 4.26 12.13 -9.08
N GLU A 213 4.67 12.09 -10.36
CA GLU A 213 4.33 13.09 -11.40
C GLU A 213 2.81 13.31 -11.57
N LEU A 214 1.99 12.30 -11.37
CA LEU A 214 0.54 12.41 -11.54
C LEU A 214 -0.14 13.18 -10.41
N SER A 215 0.43 13.19 -9.23
CA SER A 215 -0.06 13.99 -8.11
C SER A 215 0.21 15.49 -8.35
N ARG A 216 -0.79 16.31 -8.05
CA ARG A 216 -0.72 17.77 -8.14
C ARG A 216 -0.89 18.45 -6.80
N THR A 217 -0.84 17.67 -5.74
CA THR A 217 -1.06 18.08 -4.36
C THR A 217 0.19 17.75 -3.55
N PRO A 218 0.71 18.69 -2.74
CA PRO A 218 1.84 18.41 -1.84
C PRO A 218 1.55 17.22 -0.92
N VAL A 219 2.57 16.43 -0.60
CA VAL A 219 2.43 15.21 0.22
C VAL A 219 1.78 15.49 1.57
N MET A 220 2.16 16.59 2.25
CA MET A 220 1.57 16.92 3.55
C MET A 220 0.09 17.33 3.45
N ASP A 221 -0.32 17.91 2.34
CA ASP A 221 -1.75 18.19 2.08
C ASP A 221 -2.54 16.89 1.86
N TRP A 222 -1.92 15.88 1.23
CA TRP A 222 -2.47 14.52 1.17
C TRP A 222 -2.65 13.93 2.57
N VAL A 223 -1.62 14.05 3.41
CA VAL A 223 -1.62 13.52 4.78
C VAL A 223 -2.78 14.13 5.58
N GLU A 224 -2.91 15.45 5.57
CA GLU A 224 -3.96 16.13 6.33
C GLU A 224 -5.37 15.84 5.80
N ALA A 225 -5.53 15.76 4.48
CA ALA A 225 -6.82 15.42 3.87
C ALA A 225 -7.25 13.97 4.17
N CYS A 226 -6.31 13.03 4.14
CA CYS A 226 -6.57 11.62 4.41
C CYS A 226 -6.75 11.31 5.92
N ARG A 227 -6.20 12.15 6.81
CA ARG A 227 -6.12 11.92 8.26
C ARG A 227 -7.39 11.34 8.91
N PRO A 228 -8.61 11.86 8.66
CA PRO A 228 -9.82 11.35 9.31
C PRO A 228 -10.16 9.89 8.97
N TYR A 229 -9.63 9.38 7.86
CA TYR A 229 -9.93 8.06 7.30
C TYR A 229 -8.71 7.16 7.21
N LEU A 230 -7.53 7.70 7.55
CA LEU A 230 -6.25 7.00 7.42
C LEU A 230 -6.14 5.85 8.41
N ARG A 231 -5.65 4.70 7.96
CA ARG A 231 -5.40 3.54 8.80
C ARG A 231 -4.03 2.92 8.53
N HIS A 232 -3.52 3.05 7.31
CA HIS A 232 -2.25 2.48 6.88
C HIS A 232 -1.50 3.46 5.99
N LEU A 233 -0.16 3.37 5.96
CA LEU A 233 0.68 4.12 5.04
C LEU A 233 1.68 3.19 4.37
N HIS A 234 1.97 3.45 3.09
CA HIS A 234 3.17 2.95 2.44
C HIS A 234 4.23 4.03 2.45
N LEU A 235 5.40 3.67 2.93
CA LEU A 235 6.53 4.57 3.09
C LEU A 235 7.65 4.18 2.13
N HIS A 236 7.87 5.00 1.14
CA HIS A 236 9.02 4.99 0.24
C HIS A 236 9.23 6.40 -0.31
N ASN A 237 10.29 6.62 -1.08
CA ASN A 237 10.58 7.93 -1.62
C ASN A 237 10.79 7.88 -3.14
N ASN A 238 10.77 9.03 -3.78
CA ASN A 238 11.13 9.27 -5.17
C ASN A 238 11.47 10.75 -5.38
N ALA A 239 11.92 11.11 -6.57
CA ALA A 239 12.34 12.48 -6.88
C ALA A 239 11.22 13.36 -7.49
N GLY A 240 9.93 13.01 -7.28
CA GLY A 240 8.80 13.77 -7.82
C GLY A 240 8.44 13.43 -9.28
N GLY A 241 9.06 12.42 -9.86
CA GLY A 241 8.76 11.91 -11.21
C GLY A 241 8.15 10.51 -11.15
N TRP A 242 8.93 9.53 -11.61
CA TRP A 242 8.51 8.12 -11.57
C TRP A 242 8.41 7.61 -10.14
N ASP A 243 7.49 6.69 -9.95
CA ASP A 243 7.36 5.92 -8.72
C ASP A 243 8.48 4.87 -8.64
N LEU A 244 9.59 5.24 -7.97
CA LEU A 244 10.82 4.45 -7.95
C LEU A 244 10.96 3.53 -6.74
N HIS A 245 10.11 3.69 -5.71
CA HIS A 245 10.25 2.97 -4.44
C HIS A 245 11.67 3.08 -3.83
N ASP A 246 12.25 4.28 -3.94
CA ASP A 246 13.57 4.59 -3.37
C ASP A 246 13.55 4.57 -1.84
N PRO A 247 14.72 4.36 -1.19
CA PRO A 247 14.86 4.49 0.25
C PRO A 247 14.39 5.85 0.79
N LEU A 248 13.88 5.88 2.03
CA LEU A 248 13.24 7.07 2.62
C LEU A 248 14.12 8.34 2.58
N ALA A 249 15.45 8.18 2.68
CA ALA A 249 16.39 9.30 2.63
C ALA A 249 16.69 9.81 1.21
N LYS A 250 16.19 9.11 0.17
CA LYS A 250 16.52 9.41 -1.23
C LYS A 250 15.28 9.85 -1.99
N GLY A 251 15.05 11.15 -2.08
CA GLY A 251 13.93 11.71 -2.83
C GLY A 251 13.48 13.06 -2.27
N THR A 252 12.27 13.47 -2.66
CA THR A 252 11.69 14.78 -2.35
C THR A 252 10.48 14.72 -1.42
N VAL A 253 10.01 13.53 -1.03
CA VAL A 253 9.00 13.39 0.04
C VAL A 253 9.56 14.04 1.31
N PRO A 254 8.82 14.94 1.99
CA PRO A 254 9.27 15.63 3.20
C PRO A 254 9.26 14.69 4.42
N MET A 255 10.06 13.62 4.34
CA MET A 255 10.03 12.49 5.25
C MET A 255 10.22 12.90 6.72
N GLY A 256 11.09 13.86 7.00
CA GLY A 256 11.28 14.35 8.36
C GLY A 256 10.07 15.09 8.95
N GLU A 257 9.25 15.75 8.13
CA GLU A 257 7.99 16.37 8.55
C GLU A 257 6.93 15.31 8.74
N LEU A 258 6.80 14.38 7.80
CA LEU A 258 5.88 13.25 7.88
C LEU A 258 6.11 12.41 9.14
N LEU A 259 7.36 12.04 9.44
CA LEU A 259 7.66 11.23 10.63
C LEU A 259 7.26 11.94 11.93
N ARG A 260 7.52 13.25 12.04
CA ARG A 260 7.05 14.05 13.21
C ARG A 260 5.52 14.11 13.30
N TRP A 261 4.84 14.17 12.16
CA TRP A 261 3.38 14.13 12.13
C TRP A 261 2.86 12.79 12.66
N LEU A 262 3.48 11.68 12.24
CA LEU A 262 3.12 10.32 12.64
C LEU A 262 3.29 10.06 14.15
N GLU A 263 4.14 10.82 14.85
CA GLU A 263 4.30 10.76 16.31
C GLU A 263 2.98 10.95 17.07
N ASN A 264 2.03 11.65 16.49
CA ASN A 264 0.75 11.94 17.12
C ASN A 264 -0.38 11.01 16.65
N GLU A 265 -0.06 9.96 15.89
CA GLU A 265 -1.04 9.05 15.27
C GLU A 265 -0.80 7.57 15.67
N PRO A 266 -0.93 7.22 16.96
CA PRO A 266 -0.55 5.90 17.47
C PRO A 266 -1.43 4.75 16.96
N HIS A 267 -2.52 5.05 16.26
CA HIS A 267 -3.44 4.04 15.71
C HIS A 267 -3.07 3.61 14.29
N LEU A 268 -2.13 4.29 13.64
CA LEU A 268 -1.71 4.00 12.28
C LEU A 268 -0.69 2.85 12.23
N THR A 269 -0.64 2.17 11.12
CA THR A 269 0.37 1.17 10.78
C THR A 269 1.09 1.55 9.48
N TYR A 270 2.31 1.07 9.28
CA TYR A 270 3.17 1.52 8.19
C TYR A 270 3.86 0.34 7.53
N THR A 271 3.87 0.29 6.22
CA THR A 271 4.69 -0.64 5.45
C THR A 271 5.82 0.10 4.76
N LEU A 272 7.03 -0.41 4.94
CA LEU A 272 8.16 -0.03 4.11
C LEU A 272 8.02 -0.69 2.74
N ALA A 273 7.66 0.11 1.74
CA ALA A 273 7.42 -0.34 0.38
C ALA A 273 8.63 -0.05 -0.54
N VAL A 274 9.84 -0.20 -0.03
CA VAL A 274 11.10 0.00 -0.77
C VAL A 274 11.47 -1.26 -1.55
N SER A 275 12.10 -1.10 -2.73
CA SER A 275 12.48 -2.19 -3.64
C SER A 275 14.00 -2.26 -3.89
#